data_2985e0a86a9e7cd97421d4695690f486
#
_entry.id   2985e0a86a9e7cd97421d4695690f486
#
_cell.length_a   1.000
_cell.length_b   1.000
_cell.length_c   1.000
_cell.angle_alpha   90.00
_cell.angle_beta   90.00
_cell.angle_gamma   90.00
#
_symmetry.space_group_name_H-M   'P 1'
#
loop_
_entity.id
_entity.type
_entity.pdbx_description
1 polymer ?
#
loop_
_entity_poly.entity_id
_entity_poly.type
_entity_poly.pdbx_seq_one_letter_code
_entity_poly.pdbx_strand_id
1 'polypeptide(L)'
;MEVVIEHFFSYPVAIIDIGQTLKKMFEREKENTKWVENIHEHCHNNYQSESINVLKDYPEEHAFLLRCAELYKNEVFKWDSVPLKITTSWLTKTEQNGFSKPHCHKNSLISGVAYDEGTNFTKGITGELFFHSPKPQPILPCLPSSFTHENCTHYSVLPLPNRLVLFESSLNHHIGKHLGEKPRISLAFNTFPDGEIGAYDSSMSLQIGK
;
A
#
# COMPACT_ATOMS: atom_id res chain seq x y z
N MET A 1 36.11 -8.20 -21.21
CA MET A 1 35.88 -8.13 -19.74
C MET A 1 34.39 -8.23 -19.58
N GLU A 2 33.92 -9.24 -18.88
CA GLU A 2 32.52 -9.44 -18.51
C GLU A 2 32.30 -8.81 -17.14
N VAL A 3 31.21 -8.04 -16.98
CA VAL A 3 30.83 -7.42 -15.71
C VAL A 3 29.49 -8.02 -15.31
N VAL A 4 29.46 -8.69 -14.16
CA VAL A 4 28.23 -9.20 -13.54
C VAL A 4 27.83 -8.23 -12.45
N ILE A 5 26.57 -7.76 -12.49
CA ILE A 5 25.99 -6.88 -11.47
C ILE A 5 24.94 -7.66 -10.70
N GLU A 6 25.15 -7.77 -9.40
CA GLU A 6 24.20 -8.40 -8.47
C GLU A 6 23.47 -7.34 -7.67
N HIS A 7 22.15 -7.53 -7.45
CA HIS A 7 21.32 -6.62 -6.69
C HIS A 7 21.04 -7.17 -5.30
N PHE A 8 21.65 -6.58 -4.29
CA PHE A 8 21.43 -6.95 -2.90
C PHE A 8 20.43 -5.99 -2.23
N PHE A 9 19.63 -6.52 -1.29
CA PHE A 9 18.70 -5.74 -0.46
C PHE A 9 17.60 -5.01 -1.27
N SER A 10 16.88 -5.76 -2.09
CA SER A 10 15.71 -5.22 -2.81
C SER A 10 14.52 -4.98 -1.87
N TYR A 11 13.68 -4.02 -2.23
CA TYR A 11 12.38 -3.75 -1.59
C TYR A 11 11.28 -4.13 -2.59
N PRO A 12 10.80 -5.37 -2.56
CA PRO A 12 9.79 -5.83 -3.51
C PRO A 12 8.43 -5.15 -3.26
N VAL A 13 7.74 -4.80 -4.34
CA VAL A 13 6.37 -4.32 -4.33
C VAL A 13 5.58 -5.20 -5.29
N ALA A 14 4.52 -5.85 -4.78
CA ALA A 14 3.64 -6.63 -5.64
C ALA A 14 2.56 -5.74 -6.27
N ILE A 15 2.33 -5.94 -7.56
CA ILE A 15 1.26 -5.26 -8.31
C ILE A 15 0.37 -6.36 -8.91
N ILE A 16 -0.88 -6.41 -8.48
CA ILE A 16 -1.81 -7.49 -8.77
C ILE A 16 -3.05 -6.89 -9.45
N ASP A 17 -3.49 -7.50 -10.55
CA ASP A 17 -4.82 -7.25 -11.10
C ASP A 17 -5.83 -8.15 -10.37
N ILE A 18 -6.77 -7.54 -9.65
CA ILE A 18 -7.77 -8.24 -8.85
C ILE A 18 -9.14 -8.31 -9.55
N GLY A 19 -9.22 -7.88 -10.82
CA GLY A 19 -10.47 -7.82 -11.56
C GLY A 19 -11.53 -7.04 -10.78
N GLN A 20 -12.76 -7.46 -10.86
CA GLN A 20 -13.90 -6.78 -10.24
C GLN A 20 -14.20 -7.24 -8.80
N THR A 21 -13.27 -7.90 -8.13
CA THR A 21 -13.47 -8.49 -6.80
C THR A 21 -13.98 -7.48 -5.76
N LEU A 22 -13.51 -6.24 -5.79
CA LEU A 22 -13.92 -5.21 -4.84
C LEU A 22 -15.00 -4.25 -5.35
N LYS A 23 -15.53 -4.47 -6.54
CA LYS A 23 -16.48 -3.55 -7.20
C LYS A 23 -17.70 -3.24 -6.34
N LYS A 24 -18.41 -4.26 -5.88
CA LYS A 24 -19.65 -4.09 -5.08
C LYS A 24 -19.39 -3.38 -3.77
N MET A 25 -18.24 -3.65 -3.13
CA MET A 25 -17.82 -2.96 -1.93
C MET A 25 -17.62 -1.47 -2.21
N PHE A 26 -16.84 -1.12 -3.24
CA PHE A 26 -16.60 0.28 -3.59
C PHE A 26 -17.89 1.02 -3.99
N GLU A 27 -18.78 0.40 -4.77
CA GLU A 27 -20.07 0.99 -5.15
C GLU A 27 -20.90 1.34 -3.90
N ARG A 28 -21.00 0.41 -2.95
CA ARG A 28 -21.71 0.62 -1.70
C ARG A 28 -21.07 1.69 -0.81
N GLU A 29 -19.78 1.64 -0.65
CA GLU A 29 -19.05 2.54 0.23
C GLU A 29 -18.96 3.97 -0.29
N LYS A 30 -18.95 4.20 -1.60
CA LYS A 30 -19.03 5.56 -2.17
C LYS A 30 -20.25 6.33 -1.71
N GLU A 31 -21.38 5.63 -1.51
CA GLU A 31 -22.66 6.23 -1.11
C GLU A 31 -22.82 6.34 0.41
N ASN A 32 -22.22 5.41 1.16
CA ASN A 32 -22.51 5.25 2.59
C ASN A 32 -21.37 5.67 3.52
N THR A 33 -20.14 5.80 3.01
CA THR A 33 -19.01 6.14 3.84
C THR A 33 -19.10 7.54 4.40
N LYS A 34 -19.02 7.66 5.72
CA LYS A 34 -18.78 8.92 6.39
C LYS A 34 -17.29 9.26 6.27
N TRP A 35 -17.02 10.34 5.55
CA TRP A 35 -15.67 10.83 5.29
C TRP A 35 -15.25 11.81 6.39
N VAL A 36 -14.06 11.62 6.93
CA VAL A 36 -13.40 12.54 7.85
C VAL A 36 -12.13 13.08 7.20
N GLU A 37 -11.89 14.37 7.37
CA GLU A 37 -10.68 14.99 6.85
C GLU A 37 -9.46 14.37 7.53
N ASN A 38 -8.47 14.02 6.74
CA ASN A 38 -7.20 13.53 7.25
C ASN A 38 -6.37 14.73 7.75
N ILE A 39 -6.60 15.11 9.01
CA ILE A 39 -6.00 16.28 9.68
C ILE A 39 -4.53 16.09 10.08
N HIS A 40 -3.92 14.96 9.76
CA HIS A 40 -2.48 14.83 9.95
C HIS A 40 -1.79 15.96 9.18
N GLU A 41 -0.83 16.64 9.83
CA GLU A 41 -0.07 17.82 9.34
C GLU A 41 0.49 17.66 7.91
N HIS A 42 0.27 16.50 7.32
CA HIS A 42 0.92 16.03 6.13
C HIS A 42 -0.02 15.67 4.98
N CYS A 43 -1.32 15.96 5.11
CA CYS A 43 -2.30 15.72 4.06
C CYS A 43 -3.02 17.02 3.67
N HIS A 44 -3.51 17.08 2.44
CA HIS A 44 -4.31 18.20 1.94
C HIS A 44 -5.39 17.63 1.02
N ASN A 45 -6.63 18.12 1.14
CA ASN A 45 -7.79 17.62 0.40
C ASN A 45 -7.82 16.09 0.32
N ASN A 46 -7.49 15.45 1.44
CA ASN A 46 -7.40 14.01 1.60
C ASN A 46 -8.29 13.61 2.78
N TYR A 47 -9.17 12.65 2.54
CA TYR A 47 -10.17 12.19 3.49
C TYR A 47 -10.01 10.68 3.67
N GLN A 48 -10.39 10.21 4.84
CA GLN A 48 -10.48 8.78 5.13
C GLN A 48 -11.88 8.43 5.63
N SER A 49 -12.24 7.15 5.55
CA SER A 49 -13.45 6.66 6.18
C SER A 49 -13.34 6.83 7.70
N GLU A 50 -14.46 7.20 8.38
CA GLU A 50 -14.52 7.21 9.85
C GLU A 50 -14.21 5.81 10.42
N SER A 51 -14.71 4.76 9.77
CA SER A 51 -14.35 3.37 10.11
C SER A 51 -12.93 3.07 9.67
N ILE A 52 -12.15 2.51 10.58
CA ILE A 52 -10.81 1.93 10.33
C ILE A 52 -10.85 0.40 10.21
N ASN A 53 -12.04 -0.19 10.09
CA ASN A 53 -12.28 -1.61 9.94
C ASN A 53 -13.34 -1.89 8.86
N VAL A 54 -13.25 -1.23 7.72
CA VAL A 54 -14.23 -1.33 6.61
C VAL A 54 -14.42 -2.78 6.18
N LEU A 55 -13.36 -3.57 6.05
CA LEU A 55 -13.42 -4.97 5.62
C LEU A 55 -14.15 -5.90 6.58
N LYS A 56 -14.50 -5.45 7.80
CA LYS A 56 -15.30 -6.24 8.75
C LYS A 56 -16.70 -6.58 8.18
N ASP A 57 -17.24 -5.68 7.38
CA ASP A 57 -18.58 -5.83 6.78
C ASP A 57 -18.53 -6.52 5.41
N TYR A 58 -17.33 -6.95 4.96
CA TYR A 58 -17.06 -7.55 3.65
C TYR A 58 -16.17 -8.81 3.80
N PRO A 59 -16.71 -9.92 4.34
CA PRO A 59 -15.92 -11.10 4.68
C PRO A 59 -15.26 -11.79 3.48
N GLU A 60 -15.89 -11.75 2.31
CA GLU A 60 -15.34 -12.36 1.09
C GLU A 60 -14.14 -11.56 0.55
N GLU A 61 -14.27 -10.23 0.50
CA GLU A 61 -13.22 -9.30 0.11
C GLU A 61 -12.07 -9.31 1.12
N HIS A 62 -12.40 -9.38 2.42
CA HIS A 62 -11.41 -9.54 3.49
C HIS A 62 -10.59 -10.81 3.28
N ALA A 63 -11.25 -11.97 3.10
CA ALA A 63 -10.57 -13.24 2.90
C ALA A 63 -9.71 -13.25 1.64
N PHE A 64 -10.18 -12.61 0.56
CA PHE A 64 -9.43 -12.47 -0.68
C PHE A 64 -8.16 -11.64 -0.50
N LEU A 65 -8.27 -10.46 0.11
CA LEU A 65 -7.14 -9.55 0.33
C LEU A 65 -6.12 -10.13 1.30
N LEU A 66 -6.59 -10.82 2.36
CA LEU A 66 -5.72 -11.54 3.28
C LEU A 66 -4.92 -12.61 2.54
N ARG A 67 -5.55 -13.40 1.67
CA ARG A 67 -4.86 -14.41 0.85
C ARG A 67 -3.81 -13.79 -0.06
N CYS A 68 -4.09 -12.62 -0.67
CA CYS A 68 -3.09 -11.90 -1.46
C CYS A 68 -1.89 -11.48 -0.62
N ALA A 69 -2.11 -10.99 0.60
CA ALA A 69 -1.05 -10.60 1.53
C ALA A 69 -0.23 -11.82 2.00
N GLU A 70 -0.88 -12.96 2.26
CA GLU A 70 -0.21 -14.22 2.59
C GLU A 70 0.68 -14.72 1.45
N LEU A 71 0.19 -14.67 0.20
CA LEU A 71 0.98 -15.02 -0.97
C LEU A 71 2.21 -14.11 -1.10
N TYR A 72 2.03 -12.79 -0.97
CA TYR A 72 3.14 -11.84 -0.99
C TYR A 72 4.17 -12.16 0.09
N LYS A 73 3.74 -12.38 1.33
CA LYS A 73 4.60 -12.75 2.46
C LYS A 73 5.39 -14.03 2.16
N ASN A 74 4.73 -15.06 1.68
CA ASN A 74 5.35 -16.34 1.41
C ASN A 74 6.37 -16.24 0.26
N GLU A 75 6.05 -15.49 -0.80
CA GLU A 75 6.97 -15.31 -1.91
C GLU A 75 8.19 -14.46 -1.56
N VAL A 76 8.00 -13.40 -0.78
CA VAL A 76 9.05 -12.43 -0.46
C VAL A 76 9.91 -12.89 0.71
N PHE A 77 9.28 -13.31 1.81
CA PHE A 77 9.98 -13.60 3.07
C PHE A 77 10.15 -15.09 3.34
N LYS A 78 9.46 -15.96 2.59
CA LYS A 78 9.42 -17.42 2.82
C LYS A 78 8.98 -17.79 4.24
N TRP A 79 8.02 -17.04 4.81
CA TRP A 79 7.46 -17.26 6.14
C TRP A 79 6.13 -18.01 6.08
N ASP A 80 6.13 -19.20 5.49
CA ASP A 80 4.92 -19.97 5.21
C ASP A 80 4.14 -20.34 6.48
N SER A 81 4.84 -20.54 7.60
CA SER A 81 4.24 -20.92 8.89
C SER A 81 3.70 -19.75 9.74
N VAL A 82 3.93 -18.50 9.30
CA VAL A 82 3.50 -17.32 10.06
C VAL A 82 2.17 -16.80 9.50
N PRO A 83 1.03 -17.04 10.16
CA PRO A 83 -0.25 -16.53 9.68
C PRO A 83 -0.34 -15.00 9.85
N LEU A 84 -1.08 -14.37 8.94
CA LEU A 84 -1.38 -12.94 8.99
C LEU A 84 -2.83 -12.70 9.39
N LYS A 85 -3.07 -11.50 9.92
CA LYS A 85 -4.40 -10.94 10.16
C LYS A 85 -4.44 -9.52 9.61
N ILE A 86 -5.52 -9.14 8.94
CA ILE A 86 -5.79 -7.73 8.63
C ILE A 86 -6.19 -7.04 9.95
N THR A 87 -5.40 -6.08 10.36
CA THR A 87 -5.58 -5.36 11.64
C THR A 87 -6.39 -4.10 11.50
N THR A 88 -6.26 -3.42 10.37
CA THR A 88 -7.03 -2.21 10.03
C THR A 88 -7.33 -2.18 8.54
N SER A 89 -8.43 -1.55 8.18
CA SER A 89 -8.80 -1.29 6.79
C SER A 89 -9.65 -0.04 6.69
N TRP A 90 -9.30 0.86 5.78
CA TRP A 90 -10.01 2.12 5.61
C TRP A 90 -10.05 2.55 4.15
N LEU A 91 -11.04 3.36 3.80
CA LEU A 91 -11.10 4.02 2.51
C LEU A 91 -10.37 5.35 2.56
N THR A 92 -9.72 5.69 1.46
CA THR A 92 -9.11 7.01 1.25
C THR A 92 -9.73 7.66 0.03
N LYS A 93 -10.14 8.92 0.20
CA LYS A 93 -10.65 9.77 -0.87
C LYS A 93 -9.73 10.98 -1.01
N THR A 94 -9.12 11.12 -2.18
CA THR A 94 -8.27 12.26 -2.51
C THR A 94 -8.97 13.12 -3.54
N GLU A 95 -9.35 14.32 -3.13
CA GLU A 95 -10.01 15.31 -3.99
C GLU A 95 -9.00 16.06 -4.87
N GLN A 96 -9.49 16.89 -5.78
CA GLN A 96 -8.63 17.70 -6.63
C GLN A 96 -7.64 18.54 -5.82
N ASN A 97 -6.39 18.57 -6.26
CA ASN A 97 -5.23 19.14 -5.58
C ASN A 97 -4.82 18.44 -4.27
N GLY A 98 -5.50 17.36 -3.91
CA GLY A 98 -5.19 16.57 -2.72
C GLY A 98 -3.89 15.78 -2.87
N PHE A 99 -3.24 15.51 -1.74
CA PHE A 99 -2.02 14.70 -1.63
C PHE A 99 -1.82 14.23 -0.18
N SER A 100 -0.91 13.30 0.01
CA SER A 100 -0.36 12.99 1.35
C SER A 100 1.15 13.22 1.36
N LYS A 101 1.74 13.43 2.55
CA LYS A 101 3.20 13.47 2.68
C LYS A 101 3.77 12.07 2.90
N PRO A 102 5.09 11.89 2.68
CA PRO A 102 5.76 10.63 2.93
C PRO A 102 5.59 10.13 4.36
N HIS A 103 5.18 8.87 4.49
CA HIS A 103 4.97 8.19 5.77
C HIS A 103 5.15 6.68 5.61
N CYS A 104 5.22 5.97 6.72
CA CYS A 104 5.19 4.52 6.80
C CYS A 104 4.20 4.08 7.89
N HIS A 105 3.78 2.82 7.87
CA HIS A 105 2.87 2.28 8.86
C HIS A 105 3.65 1.53 9.95
N LYS A 106 3.51 2.00 11.20
CA LYS A 106 4.02 1.31 12.38
C LYS A 106 2.99 0.27 12.85
N ASN A 107 3.46 -0.77 13.54
CA ASN A 107 2.61 -1.90 13.98
C ASN A 107 1.90 -2.59 12.81
N SER A 108 2.59 -2.68 11.69
CA SER A 108 2.15 -3.38 10.49
C SER A 108 3.33 -4.05 9.81
N LEU A 109 3.12 -5.22 9.23
CA LEU A 109 4.14 -5.96 8.49
C LEU A 109 4.00 -5.71 6.99
N ILE A 110 2.79 -5.90 6.46
CA ILE A 110 2.46 -5.69 5.06
C ILE A 110 1.28 -4.74 4.97
N SER A 111 1.42 -3.74 4.12
CA SER A 111 0.35 -2.82 3.76
C SER A 111 -0.14 -3.09 2.35
N GLY A 112 -1.44 -2.90 2.13
CA GLY A 112 -2.06 -3.04 0.83
C GLY A 112 -2.89 -1.82 0.47
N VAL A 113 -2.90 -1.48 -0.83
CA VAL A 113 -3.76 -0.44 -1.39
C VAL A 113 -4.44 -0.96 -2.65
N ALA A 114 -5.77 -1.03 -2.62
CA ALA A 114 -6.59 -1.42 -3.77
C ALA A 114 -7.33 -0.20 -4.33
N TYR A 115 -7.40 -0.11 -5.66
CA TYR A 115 -8.04 1.01 -6.35
C TYR A 115 -9.40 0.66 -6.91
N ASP A 116 -10.33 1.60 -6.76
CA ASP A 116 -11.67 1.50 -7.31
C ASP A 116 -11.67 1.45 -8.84
N GLU A 117 -12.59 0.64 -9.40
CA GLU A 117 -12.81 0.54 -10.86
C GLU A 117 -13.17 1.89 -11.49
N GLY A 118 -13.92 2.75 -10.75
CA GLY A 118 -14.32 4.08 -11.22
C GLY A 118 -13.21 5.12 -11.22
N THR A 119 -11.99 4.78 -10.81
CA THR A 119 -10.85 5.69 -10.88
C THR A 119 -10.46 5.92 -12.34
N ASN A 120 -10.85 7.05 -12.90
CA ASN A 120 -10.40 7.47 -14.22
C ASN A 120 -8.90 7.84 -14.14
N PHE A 121 -8.06 6.89 -14.50
CA PHE A 121 -6.63 7.09 -14.47
C PHE A 121 -6.18 7.94 -15.66
N THR A 122 -5.42 9.01 -15.36
CA THR A 122 -4.62 9.76 -16.33
C THR A 122 -3.25 10.01 -15.71
N LYS A 123 -2.19 9.53 -16.39
CA LYS A 123 -0.80 9.67 -15.93
C LYS A 123 -0.47 11.15 -15.72
N GLY A 124 0.16 11.47 -14.59
CA GLY A 124 0.51 12.84 -14.22
C GLY A 124 -0.66 13.71 -13.75
N ILE A 125 -1.90 13.19 -13.76
CA ILE A 125 -3.11 13.87 -13.27
C ILE A 125 -3.67 13.15 -12.06
N THR A 126 -3.85 11.82 -12.16
CA THR A 126 -4.34 11.02 -11.03
C THR A 126 -3.20 10.76 -10.05
N GLY A 127 -3.37 11.10 -8.79
CA GLY A 127 -2.35 10.96 -7.75
C GLY A 127 -1.78 9.54 -7.67
N GLU A 128 -0.54 9.39 -8.07
CA GLU A 128 0.19 8.12 -8.07
C GLU A 128 0.62 7.74 -6.65
N LEU A 129 0.84 6.45 -6.40
CA LEU A 129 1.45 5.98 -5.15
C LEU A 129 2.97 6.00 -5.31
N PHE A 130 3.62 6.91 -4.62
CA PHE A 130 5.07 7.03 -4.61
C PHE A 130 5.70 6.24 -3.48
N PHE A 131 6.80 5.58 -3.77
CA PHE A 131 7.67 4.90 -2.81
C PHE A 131 9.04 5.59 -2.81
N HIS A 132 9.54 5.92 -1.62
CA HIS A 132 10.85 6.55 -1.46
C HIS A 132 11.93 5.51 -1.25
N SER A 133 13.06 5.70 -1.91
CA SER A 133 14.23 4.84 -1.71
C SER A 133 14.72 4.97 -0.26
N PRO A 134 14.84 3.87 0.48
CA PRO A 134 15.46 3.88 1.80
C PRO A 134 17.00 3.93 1.72
N LYS A 135 17.58 3.80 0.52
CA LYS A 135 19.03 3.88 0.32
C LYS A 135 19.54 5.31 0.55
N PRO A 136 20.70 5.49 1.19
CA PRO A 136 21.34 6.79 1.27
C PRO A 136 21.59 7.37 -0.13
N GLN A 137 21.36 8.67 -0.27
CA GLN A 137 21.63 9.35 -1.53
C GLN A 137 23.16 9.43 -1.76
N PRO A 138 23.63 9.34 -3.03
CA PRO A 138 25.03 9.53 -3.35
C PRO A 138 25.53 10.90 -2.85
N ILE A 139 26.76 10.93 -2.34
CA ILE A 139 27.39 12.18 -1.83
C ILE A 139 27.62 13.18 -2.99
N LEU A 140 27.84 12.68 -4.20
CA LEU A 140 28.08 13.54 -5.37
C LEU A 140 26.78 13.63 -6.21
N PRO A 141 26.26 14.84 -6.44
CA PRO A 141 25.09 15.07 -7.26
C PRO A 141 25.43 14.95 -8.74
N CYS A 142 25.59 13.73 -9.23
CA CYS A 142 25.77 13.47 -10.65
C CYS A 142 24.41 13.30 -11.32
N LEU A 143 24.22 13.96 -12.47
CA LEU A 143 23.02 13.75 -13.29
C LEU A 143 23.18 12.41 -14.05
N PRO A 144 22.33 11.40 -13.78
CA PRO A 144 22.41 10.15 -14.51
C PRO A 144 21.88 10.32 -15.94
N SER A 145 22.45 9.58 -16.87
CA SER A 145 21.96 9.51 -18.25
C SER A 145 20.60 8.81 -18.35
N SER A 146 20.29 7.94 -17.39
CA SER A 146 19.02 7.24 -17.24
C SER A 146 18.78 6.86 -15.78
N PHE A 147 17.51 6.67 -15.42
CA PHE A 147 17.14 6.20 -14.09
C PHE A 147 17.14 4.67 -14.00
N THR A 148 17.69 4.17 -12.92
CA THR A 148 17.76 2.74 -12.57
C THR A 148 17.29 2.52 -11.14
N HIS A 149 17.12 1.27 -10.72
CA HIS A 149 16.83 0.93 -9.32
C HIS A 149 17.90 1.41 -8.34
N GLU A 150 19.12 1.66 -8.82
CA GLU A 150 20.24 2.06 -7.96
C GLU A 150 20.38 3.58 -7.79
N ASN A 151 19.95 4.36 -8.77
CA ASN A 151 20.11 5.82 -8.76
C ASN A 151 18.79 6.60 -8.62
N CYS A 152 17.66 5.90 -8.55
CA CYS A 152 16.34 6.52 -8.41
C CYS A 152 16.04 6.82 -6.93
N THR A 153 15.54 8.02 -6.65
CA THR A 153 15.16 8.44 -5.29
C THR A 153 13.76 7.99 -4.91
N HIS A 154 12.91 7.73 -5.90
CA HIS A 154 11.55 7.28 -5.71
C HIS A 154 11.05 6.53 -6.95
N TYR A 155 10.08 5.65 -6.72
CA TYR A 155 9.29 5.01 -7.76
C TYR A 155 7.82 5.32 -7.55
N SER A 156 7.04 5.36 -8.65
CA SER A 156 5.60 5.49 -8.54
C SER A 156 4.87 4.28 -9.15
N VAL A 157 3.74 3.96 -8.55
CA VAL A 157 2.78 2.99 -9.07
C VAL A 157 1.51 3.72 -9.45
N LEU A 158 1.08 3.48 -10.68
CA LEU A 158 -0.12 4.09 -11.24
C LEU A 158 -1.37 3.50 -10.56
N PRO A 159 -2.31 4.34 -10.07
CA PRO A 159 -3.56 3.89 -9.44
C PRO A 159 -4.58 3.43 -10.50
N LEU A 160 -4.23 2.37 -11.25
CA LEU A 160 -5.13 1.83 -12.27
C LEU A 160 -6.34 1.14 -11.61
N PRO A 161 -7.50 1.16 -12.26
CA PRO A 161 -8.67 0.40 -11.83
C PRO A 161 -8.35 -1.05 -11.53
N ASN A 162 -8.95 -1.60 -10.48
CA ASN A 162 -8.79 -3.00 -10.07
C ASN A 162 -7.35 -3.44 -9.75
N ARG A 163 -6.47 -2.50 -9.48
CA ARG A 163 -5.09 -2.77 -9.07
C ARG A 163 -5.00 -2.87 -7.56
N LEU A 164 -4.38 -3.93 -7.08
CA LEU A 164 -3.90 -4.09 -5.71
C LEU A 164 -2.38 -3.94 -5.70
N VAL A 165 -1.88 -3.13 -4.76
CA VAL A 165 -0.45 -2.95 -4.50
C VAL A 165 -0.17 -3.44 -3.09
N LEU A 166 0.80 -4.37 -2.93
CA LEU A 166 1.26 -4.86 -1.62
C LEU A 166 2.74 -4.54 -1.44
N PHE A 167 3.09 -4.12 -0.25
CA PHE A 167 4.45 -3.72 0.10
C PHE A 167 4.71 -3.86 1.60
N GLU A 168 5.97 -3.92 1.95
CA GLU A 168 6.42 -3.89 3.34
C GLU A 168 6.02 -2.56 3.99
N SER A 169 5.34 -2.60 5.12
CA SER A 169 4.75 -1.43 5.78
C SER A 169 5.76 -0.37 6.24
N SER A 170 7.01 -0.78 6.42
CA SER A 170 8.14 0.10 6.74
C SER A 170 8.57 0.99 5.56
N LEU A 171 8.21 0.61 4.32
CA LEU A 171 8.59 1.37 3.12
C LEU A 171 7.87 2.71 3.08
N ASN A 172 8.65 3.78 3.05
CA ASN A 172 8.13 5.15 3.06
C ASN A 172 7.42 5.46 1.74
N HIS A 173 6.17 5.91 1.83
CA HIS A 173 5.30 6.13 0.68
C HIS A 173 4.36 7.32 0.86
N HIS A 174 3.80 7.81 -0.25
CA HIS A 174 2.81 8.89 -0.22
C HIS A 174 1.93 8.89 -1.47
N ILE A 175 0.79 9.57 -1.39
CA ILE A 175 -0.06 9.87 -2.53
C ILE A 175 0.43 11.17 -3.16
N GLY A 176 0.85 11.11 -4.41
CA GLY A 176 1.19 12.29 -5.21
C GLY A 176 -0.02 13.20 -5.45
N LYS A 177 0.23 14.44 -5.85
CA LYS A 177 -0.82 15.43 -6.10
C LYS A 177 -1.83 14.94 -7.13
N HIS A 178 -3.10 14.90 -6.73
CA HIS A 178 -4.22 14.53 -7.61
C HIS A 178 -4.78 15.78 -8.29
N LEU A 179 -4.68 15.87 -9.60
CA LEU A 179 -5.14 17.01 -10.38
C LEU A 179 -6.49 16.75 -11.08
N GLY A 180 -6.99 15.51 -11.02
CA GLY A 180 -8.27 15.13 -11.63
C GLY A 180 -9.46 15.79 -10.95
N GLU A 181 -10.51 16.07 -11.70
CA GLU A 181 -11.75 16.66 -11.19
C GLU A 181 -12.57 15.66 -10.35
N LYS A 182 -12.49 14.36 -10.69
CA LYS A 182 -13.17 13.30 -9.93
C LYS A 182 -12.27 12.78 -8.83
N PRO A 183 -12.81 12.53 -7.63
CA PRO A 183 -12.00 12.04 -6.52
C PRO A 183 -11.34 10.68 -6.85
N ARG A 184 -10.11 10.50 -6.38
CA ARG A 184 -9.44 9.21 -6.36
C ARG A 184 -9.83 8.46 -5.08
N ILE A 185 -10.40 7.27 -5.24
CA ILE A 185 -10.81 6.43 -4.12
C ILE A 185 -9.97 5.15 -4.09
N SER A 186 -9.53 4.77 -2.91
CA SER A 186 -8.80 3.52 -2.68
C SER A 186 -9.17 2.93 -1.33
N LEU A 187 -9.08 1.60 -1.22
CA LEU A 187 -9.10 0.86 0.03
C LEU A 187 -7.65 0.60 0.47
N ALA A 188 -7.30 1.01 1.67
CA ALA A 188 -6.04 0.66 2.29
C ALA A 188 -6.26 -0.33 3.45
N PHE A 189 -5.29 -1.20 3.68
CA PHE A 189 -5.32 -2.11 4.82
C PHE A 189 -3.92 -2.45 5.30
N ASN A 190 -3.82 -2.82 6.56
CA ASN A 190 -2.60 -3.25 7.22
C ASN A 190 -2.75 -4.67 7.74
N THR A 191 -1.63 -5.41 7.75
CA THR A 191 -1.58 -6.76 8.30
C THR A 191 -0.51 -6.88 9.37
N PHE A 192 -0.71 -7.82 10.29
CA PHE A 192 0.30 -8.20 11.27
C PHE A 192 0.27 -9.71 11.51
N PRO A 193 1.40 -10.34 11.93
CA PRO A 193 1.40 -11.75 12.34
C PRO A 193 0.42 -12.03 13.47
N ASP A 194 -0.28 -13.17 13.43
CA ASP A 194 -1.22 -13.63 14.44
C ASP A 194 -1.03 -15.13 14.67
N GLY A 195 -0.63 -15.55 15.85
CA GLY A 195 -0.31 -16.93 16.19
C GLY A 195 1.11 -17.12 16.69
N GLU A 196 1.68 -18.30 16.45
CA GLU A 196 3.05 -18.61 16.87
C GLU A 196 4.04 -17.97 15.90
N ILE A 197 4.94 -17.14 16.44
CA ILE A 197 5.99 -16.45 15.67
C ILE A 197 7.35 -16.61 16.34
N GLY A 198 8.42 -16.52 15.53
CA GLY A 198 9.78 -16.71 15.99
C GLY A 198 10.20 -18.19 16.05
N ALA A 199 11.38 -18.42 16.60
CA ALA A 199 11.95 -19.76 16.76
C ALA A 199 12.84 -19.79 18.00
N TYR A 200 12.97 -20.95 18.60
CA TYR A 200 13.82 -21.21 19.77
C TYR A 200 13.55 -20.23 20.93
N ASP A 201 14.55 -19.50 21.38
CA ASP A 201 14.51 -18.54 22.49
C ASP A 201 13.78 -17.23 22.15
N SER A 202 13.51 -17.03 20.87
CA SER A 202 12.72 -15.89 20.38
C SER A 202 11.28 -16.24 20.01
N SER A 203 10.84 -17.48 20.33
CA SER A 203 9.46 -17.92 20.07
C SER A 203 8.47 -17.15 20.96
N MET A 204 7.36 -16.71 20.35
CA MET A 204 6.26 -16.08 21.08
C MET A 204 4.92 -16.41 20.42
N SER A 205 3.87 -16.45 21.24
CA SER A 205 2.50 -16.53 20.76
C SER A 205 1.87 -15.14 20.79
N LEU A 206 1.40 -14.69 19.64
CA LEU A 206 0.74 -13.41 19.47
C LEU A 206 -0.73 -13.62 19.10
N GLN A 207 -1.64 -12.98 19.84
CA GLN A 207 -3.07 -12.99 19.52
C GLN A 207 -3.55 -11.55 19.33
N ILE A 208 -3.92 -11.22 18.08
CA ILE A 208 -4.41 -9.89 17.72
C ILE A 208 -5.93 -9.88 17.80
N GLY A 209 -6.44 -9.18 18.78
CA GLY A 209 -7.85 -8.88 18.96
C GLY A 209 -8.76 -10.12 19.01
N LYS A 210 -9.54 -10.25 20.03
CA LYS A 210 -10.71 -11.14 20.05
C LYS A 210 -11.92 -10.39 19.53
#